data_e4d2d46c5b98c965dd2288c4a170d6e4
#
_entry.id   e4d2d46c5b98c965dd2288c4a170d6e4
#
_cell.length_a   1.000
_cell.length_b   1.000
_cell.length_c   1.000
_cell.angle_alpha   90.00
_cell.angle_beta   90.00
_cell.angle_gamma   90.00
#
_symmetry.space_group_name_H-M   'P 1'
#
loop_
_entity.id
_entity.type
_entity.pdbx_description
1 polymer ?
#
loop_
_entity_poly.entity_id
_entity_poly.type
_entity_poly.pdbx_seq_one_letter_code
_entity_poly.pdbx_strand_id
1 'polypeptide(L)'
;MADLEFNTTPGETVARELLVAYLNTGTASAPVWSPIGKRVEDSSEEMDWGEETKQDILGSTYSTMKKPTITQTFDPCELDADDAAQKKIWNLAVREQNAQALSNQDMLIVHLYAGTQGAAFAERYASCMVKPSGLGGEGGGNIGMPLDITYGGKRTVGTAAVSASGMVTFTADGESEEI
;
A
#
# COMPACT_ATOMS: atom_id res chain seq x y z
N MET A 1 -2.42 23.64 -0.26
CA MET A 1 -3.32 22.47 -0.27
C MET A 1 -4.22 22.60 0.96
N ALA A 2 -5.53 22.46 0.83
CA ALA A 2 -6.42 22.49 1.99
C ALA A 2 -6.20 21.22 2.82
N ASP A 3 -6.31 21.35 4.16
CA ASP A 3 -6.19 20.20 5.05
C ASP A 3 -7.32 19.21 4.75
N LEU A 4 -6.98 17.93 4.71
CA LEU A 4 -7.97 16.85 4.57
C LEU A 4 -8.58 16.57 5.96
N GLU A 5 -9.89 16.47 5.99
CA GLU A 5 -10.62 16.12 7.20
C GLU A 5 -10.95 14.62 7.21
N PHE A 6 -11.00 14.04 8.40
CA PHE A 6 -11.50 12.69 8.58
C PHE A 6 -13.03 12.71 8.54
N ASN A 7 -13.61 11.76 7.82
CA ASN A 7 -15.05 11.61 7.65
C ASN A 7 -15.70 10.70 8.71
N THR A 8 -14.94 10.29 9.71
CA THR A 8 -15.42 9.49 10.85
C THR A 8 -16.03 10.41 11.92
N THR A 9 -16.89 9.84 12.78
CA THR A 9 -17.54 10.62 13.86
C THR A 9 -16.49 11.14 14.84
N PRO A 10 -16.49 12.45 15.17
CA PRO A 10 -15.58 13.01 16.16
C PRO A 10 -15.69 12.29 17.52
N GLY A 11 -14.54 11.89 18.06
CA GLY A 11 -14.46 11.13 19.32
C GLY A 11 -14.48 9.60 19.17
N GLU A 12 -14.72 9.09 17.99
CA GLU A 12 -14.60 7.67 17.67
C GLU A 12 -13.24 7.34 17.02
N THR A 13 -12.74 6.13 17.26
CA THR A 13 -11.53 5.64 16.65
C THR A 13 -11.78 5.23 15.20
N VAL A 14 -10.79 5.44 14.34
CA VAL A 14 -10.84 5.01 12.94
C VAL A 14 -10.64 3.50 12.85
N ALA A 15 -11.57 2.81 12.20
CA ALA A 15 -11.49 1.36 12.02
C ALA A 15 -10.35 0.99 11.03
N ARG A 16 -9.61 -0.09 11.33
CA ARG A 16 -8.48 -0.56 10.50
C ARG A 16 -8.88 -0.88 9.06
N GLU A 17 -10.09 -1.37 8.85
CA GLU A 17 -10.65 -1.72 7.53
C GLU A 17 -10.82 -0.53 6.59
N LEU A 18 -10.70 0.69 7.09
CA LEU A 18 -10.78 1.93 6.29
C LEU A 18 -9.44 2.32 5.65
N LEU A 19 -8.36 1.59 5.90
CA LEU A 19 -7.08 1.73 5.22
C LEU A 19 -6.81 0.49 4.37
N VAL A 20 -6.90 0.62 3.05
CA VAL A 20 -6.86 -0.51 2.13
C VAL A 20 -5.78 -0.31 1.08
N ALA A 21 -4.91 -1.31 0.94
CA ALA A 21 -3.92 -1.38 -0.13
C ALA A 21 -4.47 -2.21 -1.30
N TYR A 22 -4.23 -1.73 -2.52
CA TYR A 22 -4.63 -2.38 -3.76
C TYR A 22 -3.43 -2.60 -4.66
N LEU A 23 -3.41 -3.75 -5.32
CA LEU A 23 -2.46 -4.07 -6.38
C LEU A 23 -3.13 -3.87 -7.74
N ASN A 24 -2.44 -3.25 -8.67
CA ASN A 24 -2.90 -3.20 -10.06
C ASN A 24 -2.75 -4.59 -10.71
N THR A 25 -3.84 -5.26 -10.95
CA THR A 25 -3.89 -6.56 -11.65
C THR A 25 -4.17 -6.42 -13.16
N GLY A 26 -4.47 -5.20 -13.61
CA GLY A 26 -4.60 -4.83 -15.02
C GLY A 26 -3.28 -4.37 -15.64
N THR A 27 -3.37 -3.40 -16.54
CA THR A 27 -2.21 -2.77 -17.18
C THR A 27 -1.99 -1.35 -16.64
N ALA A 28 -0.85 -0.75 -16.97
CA ALA A 28 -0.56 0.64 -16.56
C ALA A 28 -1.57 1.66 -17.15
N SER A 29 -2.06 1.41 -18.37
CA SER A 29 -3.04 2.26 -19.08
C SER A 29 -4.50 1.95 -18.73
N ALA A 30 -4.78 0.74 -18.26
CA ALA A 30 -6.10 0.28 -17.81
C ALA A 30 -5.96 -0.46 -16.49
N PRO A 31 -5.75 0.26 -15.38
CA PRO A 31 -5.53 -0.36 -14.07
C PRO A 31 -6.81 -1.03 -13.56
N VAL A 32 -6.64 -2.20 -12.98
CA VAL A 32 -7.66 -2.94 -12.24
C VAL A 32 -7.15 -3.11 -10.82
N TRP A 33 -7.76 -2.40 -9.89
CA TRP A 33 -7.32 -2.37 -8.50
C TRP A 33 -7.93 -3.53 -7.71
N SER A 34 -7.08 -4.47 -7.31
CA SER A 34 -7.47 -5.63 -6.51
C SER A 34 -6.95 -5.46 -5.08
N PRO A 35 -7.83 -5.53 -4.07
CA PRO A 35 -7.42 -5.32 -2.68
C PRO A 35 -6.48 -6.42 -2.20
N ILE A 36 -5.50 -6.03 -1.37
CA ILE A 36 -4.69 -6.93 -0.58
C ILE A 36 -5.19 -6.86 0.86
N GLY A 37 -5.48 -7.98 1.46
CA GLY A 37 -5.95 -8.01 2.85
C GLY A 37 -6.99 -9.11 3.15
N LYS A 38 -7.48 -9.78 2.13
CA LYS A 38 -8.36 -10.93 2.32
C LYS A 38 -7.59 -12.04 3.04
N ARG A 39 -8.11 -12.50 4.17
CA ARG A 39 -7.46 -13.51 5.04
C ARG A 39 -6.08 -13.07 5.55
N VAL A 40 -5.93 -11.79 5.80
CA VAL A 40 -4.79 -11.17 6.47
C VAL A 40 -5.25 -10.72 7.85
N GLU A 41 -4.55 -11.14 8.88
CA GLU A 41 -4.90 -10.82 10.27
C GLU A 41 -4.18 -9.57 10.77
N ASP A 42 -2.94 -9.37 10.32
CA ASP A 42 -2.12 -8.23 10.70
C ASP A 42 -1.45 -7.57 9.49
N SER A 43 -1.56 -6.25 9.45
CA SER A 43 -0.90 -5.42 8.44
C SER A 43 -0.77 -4.00 8.97
N SER A 44 0.46 -3.51 9.01
CA SER A 44 0.80 -2.14 9.42
C SER A 44 1.72 -1.50 8.40
N GLU A 45 1.50 -0.23 8.13
CA GLU A 45 2.45 0.60 7.40
C GLU A 45 3.49 1.15 8.37
N GLU A 46 4.75 0.97 8.02
CA GLU A 46 5.89 1.57 8.73
C GLU A 46 6.47 2.71 7.89
N MET A 47 6.77 3.81 8.55
CA MET A 47 7.32 5.02 7.92
C MET A 47 8.72 5.29 8.46
N ASP A 48 9.74 5.06 7.64
CA ASP A 48 11.13 5.40 7.98
C ASP A 48 11.47 6.78 7.44
N TRP A 49 11.55 7.77 8.33
CA TRP A 49 11.85 9.16 8.01
C TRP A 49 13.34 9.46 7.87
N GLY A 50 14.21 8.46 8.02
CA GLY A 50 15.65 8.62 7.90
C GLY A 50 16.19 9.75 8.78
N GLU A 51 15.85 9.74 10.06
CA GLU A 51 16.23 10.76 11.01
C GLU A 51 17.74 10.80 11.20
N GLU A 52 18.32 12.00 11.18
CA GLU A 52 19.73 12.22 11.41
C GLU A 52 19.91 13.39 12.39
N THR A 53 20.63 13.14 13.48
CA THR A 53 20.97 14.16 14.48
C THR A 53 22.47 14.43 14.45
N LYS A 54 22.84 15.69 14.32
CA LYS A 54 24.24 16.16 14.30
C LYS A 54 24.46 17.23 15.35
N GLN A 55 25.68 17.31 15.87
CA GLN A 55 26.13 18.39 16.73
C GLN A 55 27.19 19.20 16.00
N ASP A 56 27.07 20.53 16.05
CA ASP A 56 28.08 21.43 15.53
C ASP A 56 29.26 21.60 16.51
N ILE A 57 30.32 22.24 16.07
CA ILE A 57 31.50 22.47 16.88
C ILE A 57 31.28 23.44 18.04
N LEU A 58 30.16 24.13 18.09
CA LEU A 58 29.72 25.03 19.18
C LEU A 58 28.86 24.34 20.20
N GLY A 59 28.57 23.03 20.01
CA GLY A 59 27.76 22.23 20.93
C GLY A 59 26.27 22.29 20.66
N SER A 60 25.83 22.98 19.59
CA SER A 60 24.41 23.02 19.22
C SER A 60 24.00 21.75 18.46
N THR A 61 22.86 21.16 18.84
CA THR A 61 22.34 19.96 18.21
C THR A 61 21.23 20.34 17.23
N TYR A 62 21.28 19.75 16.03
CA TYR A 62 20.23 19.87 15.02
C TYR A 62 19.85 18.51 14.45
N SER A 63 18.55 18.35 14.15
CA SER A 63 18.01 17.12 13.58
C SER A 63 17.36 17.41 12.24
N THR A 64 17.52 16.49 11.31
CA THR A 64 16.92 16.53 9.97
C THR A 64 16.16 15.24 9.70
N MET A 65 15.11 15.31 8.90
CA MET A 65 14.35 14.17 8.40
C MET A 65 14.24 14.26 6.89
N LYS A 66 14.05 13.11 6.25
CA LYS A 66 13.79 12.98 4.80
C LYS A 66 12.34 12.56 4.57
N LYS A 67 11.89 12.58 3.31
CA LYS A 67 10.62 11.92 2.95
C LYS A 67 10.68 10.45 3.39
N PRO A 68 9.60 9.91 3.97
CA PRO A 68 9.64 8.55 4.52
C PRO A 68 9.70 7.50 3.41
N THR A 69 10.46 6.44 3.69
CA THR A 69 10.28 5.17 2.98
C THR A 69 9.15 4.41 3.68
N ILE A 70 8.14 4.01 2.93
CA ILE A 70 6.98 3.32 3.47
C ILE A 70 7.11 1.84 3.14
N THR A 71 6.98 1.00 4.16
CA THR A 71 6.92 -0.45 4.05
C THR A 71 5.64 -0.96 4.67
N GLN A 72 5.13 -2.09 4.18
CA GLN A 72 3.94 -2.72 4.74
C GLN A 72 4.06 -4.23 4.65
N THR A 73 3.66 -4.92 5.71
CA THR A 73 3.61 -6.38 5.77
C THR A 73 2.17 -6.86 5.76
N PHE A 74 1.94 -8.06 5.21
CA PHE A 74 0.65 -8.74 5.21
C PHE A 74 0.86 -10.19 5.64
N ASP A 75 0.34 -10.54 6.82
CA ASP A 75 0.53 -11.86 7.41
C ASP A 75 -0.79 -12.38 8.01
N PRO A 76 -1.18 -13.62 7.86
CA PRO A 76 -0.53 -14.72 7.11
C PRO A 76 -0.81 -14.70 5.59
N CYS A 77 -1.72 -13.88 5.09
CA CYS A 77 -2.09 -13.78 3.67
C CYS A 77 -2.40 -15.16 3.05
N GLU A 78 -3.39 -15.84 3.60
CA GLU A 78 -3.78 -17.18 3.12
C GLU A 78 -4.27 -17.12 1.67
N LEU A 79 -3.81 -18.09 0.86
CA LEU A 79 -4.15 -18.14 -0.56
C LEU A 79 -5.63 -18.41 -0.78
N ASP A 80 -6.22 -17.62 -1.67
CA ASP A 80 -7.60 -17.77 -2.13
C ASP A 80 -7.66 -17.81 -3.66
N ALA A 81 -8.34 -18.81 -4.20
CA ALA A 81 -8.47 -19.01 -5.64
C ALA A 81 -9.16 -17.85 -6.37
N ASP A 82 -9.97 -17.06 -5.67
CA ASP A 82 -10.66 -15.90 -6.24
C ASP A 82 -9.90 -14.58 -6.07
N ASP A 83 -8.80 -14.57 -5.32
CA ASP A 83 -7.99 -13.38 -5.11
C ASP A 83 -7.05 -13.09 -6.29
N ALA A 84 -7.38 -12.07 -7.08
CA ALA A 84 -6.60 -11.70 -8.27
C ALA A 84 -5.21 -11.15 -7.92
N ALA A 85 -5.07 -10.42 -6.82
CA ALA A 85 -3.79 -9.89 -6.36
C ALA A 85 -2.83 -11.03 -5.95
N GLN A 86 -3.32 -11.95 -5.12
CA GLN A 86 -2.54 -13.12 -4.71
C GLN A 86 -2.13 -13.98 -5.91
N LYS A 87 -3.05 -14.25 -6.85
CA LYS A 87 -2.76 -15.02 -8.07
C LYS A 87 -1.66 -14.36 -8.90
N LYS A 88 -1.71 -13.05 -9.08
CA LYS A 88 -0.67 -12.31 -9.81
C LYS A 88 0.69 -12.46 -9.13
N ILE A 89 0.77 -12.23 -7.83
CA ILE A 89 2.04 -12.31 -7.09
C ILE A 89 2.55 -13.75 -7.05
N TRP A 90 1.68 -14.73 -6.84
CA TRP A 90 2.06 -16.14 -6.88
C TRP A 90 2.67 -16.55 -8.23
N ASN A 91 2.05 -16.14 -9.35
CA ASN A 91 2.58 -16.43 -10.68
C ASN A 91 3.97 -15.80 -10.88
N LEU A 92 4.15 -14.54 -10.49
CA LEU A 92 5.44 -13.86 -10.62
C LEU A 92 6.52 -14.45 -9.72
N ALA A 93 6.17 -14.82 -8.49
CA ALA A 93 7.12 -15.29 -7.49
C ALA A 93 7.42 -16.78 -7.60
N VAL A 94 6.40 -17.63 -7.73
CA VAL A 94 6.54 -19.07 -7.62
C VAL A 94 6.72 -19.72 -9.00
N ARG A 95 5.89 -19.34 -9.95
CA ARG A 95 5.91 -19.92 -11.30
C ARG A 95 7.05 -19.37 -12.16
N GLU A 96 7.23 -18.04 -12.18
CA GLU A 96 8.16 -17.36 -13.08
C GLU A 96 9.48 -16.98 -12.41
N GLN A 97 9.49 -16.83 -11.09
CA GLN A 97 10.62 -16.29 -10.30
C GLN A 97 11.14 -14.96 -10.86
N ASN A 98 10.21 -14.10 -11.26
CA ASN A 98 10.49 -12.84 -11.93
C ASN A 98 10.72 -11.69 -10.93
N ALA A 99 11.93 -11.62 -10.39
CA ALA A 99 12.31 -10.60 -9.40
C ALA A 99 12.16 -9.17 -9.94
N GLN A 100 12.42 -8.95 -11.24
CA GLN A 100 12.29 -7.62 -11.85
C GLN A 100 10.83 -7.16 -11.86
N ALA A 101 9.90 -8.03 -12.22
CA ALA A 101 8.47 -7.71 -12.20
C ALA A 101 7.98 -7.48 -10.76
N LEU A 102 8.40 -8.31 -9.80
CA LEU A 102 8.07 -8.14 -8.39
C LEU A 102 8.59 -6.83 -7.79
N SER A 103 9.67 -6.29 -8.32
CA SER A 103 10.24 -5.00 -7.90
C SER A 103 9.62 -3.79 -8.63
N ASN A 104 8.65 -4.01 -9.49
CA ASN A 104 8.04 -2.94 -10.30
C ASN A 104 6.51 -3.09 -10.37
N GLN A 105 5.88 -3.20 -9.20
CA GLN A 105 4.43 -3.30 -9.10
C GLN A 105 3.80 -1.91 -8.91
N ASP A 106 2.63 -1.72 -9.50
CA ASP A 106 1.82 -0.51 -9.38
C ASP A 106 0.79 -0.72 -8.28
N MET A 107 0.83 0.13 -7.25
CA MET A 107 -0.01 -0.01 -6.06
C MET A 107 -0.74 1.28 -5.72
N LEU A 108 -1.88 1.11 -5.07
CA LEU A 108 -2.74 2.19 -4.59
C LEU A 108 -3.07 1.96 -3.13
N ILE A 109 -2.86 2.98 -2.28
CA ILE A 109 -3.35 3.02 -0.91
C ILE A 109 -4.56 3.94 -0.86
N VAL A 110 -5.65 3.47 -0.28
CA VAL A 110 -6.89 4.25 -0.13
C VAL A 110 -7.20 4.45 1.33
N HIS A 111 -7.31 5.70 1.74
CA HIS A 111 -7.67 6.14 3.08
C HIS A 111 -9.16 6.48 3.12
N LEU A 112 -10.01 5.45 3.25
CA LEU A 112 -11.47 5.61 3.22
C LEU A 112 -12.00 6.51 4.34
N TYR A 113 -11.23 6.72 5.39
CA TYR A 113 -11.53 7.59 6.52
C TYR A 113 -11.18 9.07 6.26
N ALA A 114 -10.48 9.39 5.17
CA ALA A 114 -10.04 10.75 4.85
C ALA A 114 -10.66 11.23 3.54
N GLY A 115 -11.17 12.43 3.53
CA GLY A 115 -11.87 13.03 2.39
C GLY A 115 -13.39 12.90 2.50
N THR A 116 -14.08 12.77 1.38
CA THR A 116 -15.55 12.63 1.32
C THR A 116 -15.97 11.24 0.88
N GLN A 117 -17.18 10.85 1.20
CA GLN A 117 -17.76 9.60 0.73
C GLN A 117 -17.81 9.59 -0.81
N GLY A 118 -17.18 8.59 -1.44
CA GLY A 118 -17.04 8.48 -2.90
C GLY A 118 -15.86 9.23 -3.51
N ALA A 119 -15.07 9.98 -2.70
CA ALA A 119 -13.81 10.63 -3.08
C ALA A 119 -12.83 10.61 -1.90
N ALA A 120 -12.44 9.40 -1.49
CA ALA A 120 -11.49 9.19 -0.41
C ALA A 120 -10.07 9.56 -0.87
N PHE A 121 -9.26 10.07 0.05
CA PHE A 121 -7.85 10.33 -0.24
C PHE A 121 -7.15 9.04 -0.64
N ALA A 122 -6.32 9.11 -1.67
CA ALA A 122 -5.59 7.96 -2.17
C ALA A 122 -4.20 8.33 -2.68
N GLU A 123 -3.30 7.36 -2.58
CA GLU A 123 -1.91 7.48 -2.97
C GLU A 123 -1.55 6.34 -3.93
N ARG A 124 -1.09 6.67 -5.13
CA ARG A 124 -0.59 5.70 -6.10
C ARG A 124 0.92 5.71 -6.13
N TYR A 125 1.54 4.54 -6.06
CA TYR A 125 2.97 4.31 -6.15
C TYR A 125 3.27 3.44 -7.37
N ALA A 126 3.99 4.02 -8.34
CA ALA A 126 4.14 3.42 -9.67
C ALA A 126 5.18 2.29 -9.75
N SER A 127 6.04 2.14 -8.74
CA SER A 127 7.12 1.14 -8.75
C SER A 127 7.37 0.61 -7.34
N CYS A 128 6.52 -0.29 -6.89
CA CYS A 128 6.63 -0.93 -5.58
C CYS A 128 7.33 -2.28 -5.68
N MET A 129 8.11 -2.62 -4.68
CA MET A 129 8.60 -3.97 -4.50
C MET A 129 7.59 -4.77 -3.69
N VAL A 130 7.09 -5.86 -4.24
CA VAL A 130 6.20 -6.81 -3.56
C VAL A 130 6.93 -8.13 -3.43
N LYS A 131 7.36 -8.45 -2.22
CA LYS A 131 8.20 -9.61 -1.95
C LYS A 131 7.43 -10.62 -1.09
N PRO A 132 7.04 -11.79 -1.65
CA PRO A 132 6.61 -12.91 -0.81
C PRO A 132 7.77 -13.38 0.06
N SER A 133 7.54 -13.49 1.37
CA SER A 133 8.54 -13.92 2.34
C SER A 133 8.50 -15.42 2.63
N GLY A 134 7.45 -16.11 2.21
CA GLY A 134 7.28 -17.55 2.41
C GLY A 134 6.09 -18.09 1.65
N LEU A 135 5.99 -19.42 1.64
CA LEU A 135 4.85 -20.16 1.11
C LEU A 135 4.69 -21.45 1.91
N GLY A 136 3.57 -21.61 2.59
CA GLY A 136 3.30 -22.80 3.39
C GLY A 136 2.33 -22.54 4.52
N GLY A 137 2.28 -23.43 5.48
CA GLY A 137 1.41 -23.37 6.63
C GLY A 137 1.54 -24.61 7.50
N GLU A 138 0.75 -24.67 8.57
CA GLU A 138 0.72 -25.81 9.47
C GLU A 138 -0.05 -27.00 8.86
N GLY A 139 0.25 -28.21 9.33
CA GLY A 139 -0.48 -29.42 8.93
C GLY A 139 -1.96 -29.33 9.32
N GLY A 140 -2.86 -29.49 8.34
CA GLY A 140 -4.30 -29.31 8.52
C GLY A 140 -4.79 -27.88 8.41
N GLY A 141 -3.89 -26.90 8.25
CA GLY A 141 -4.22 -25.50 8.01
C GLY A 141 -4.26 -25.13 6.52
N ASN A 142 -4.15 -23.83 6.25
CA ASN A 142 -4.15 -23.26 4.91
C ASN A 142 -2.74 -22.91 4.45
N ILE A 143 -2.56 -22.71 3.14
CA ILE A 143 -1.31 -22.18 2.60
C ILE A 143 -1.34 -20.66 2.71
N GLY A 144 -0.43 -20.09 3.48
CA GLY A 144 -0.17 -18.66 3.53
C GLY A 144 1.00 -18.27 2.63
N MET A 145 0.93 -17.05 2.10
CA MET A 145 1.99 -16.39 1.35
C MET A 145 2.17 -14.98 1.88
N PRO A 146 2.84 -14.80 3.03
CA PRO A 146 3.07 -13.48 3.61
C PRO A 146 3.81 -12.57 2.64
N LEU A 147 3.43 -11.30 2.61
CA LEU A 147 3.98 -10.31 1.70
C LEU A 147 4.67 -9.20 2.46
N ASP A 148 5.87 -8.83 2.01
CA ASP A 148 6.57 -7.61 2.40
C ASP A 148 6.53 -6.65 1.22
N ILE A 149 5.97 -5.47 1.43
CA ILE A 149 5.84 -4.45 0.39
C ILE A 149 6.68 -3.24 0.76
N THR A 150 7.46 -2.75 -0.20
CA THR A 150 8.12 -1.45 -0.12
C THR A 150 7.53 -0.55 -1.19
N TYR A 151 6.89 0.53 -0.77
CA TYR A 151 6.30 1.51 -1.68
C TYR A 151 7.39 2.39 -2.28
N GLY A 152 7.36 2.56 -3.60
CA GLY A 152 8.42 3.27 -4.30
C GLY A 152 7.99 3.81 -5.67
N GLY A 153 8.95 4.41 -6.35
CA GLY A 153 8.72 5.12 -7.60
C GLY A 153 7.99 6.46 -7.38
N LYS A 154 7.37 6.97 -8.43
CA LYS A 154 6.61 8.22 -8.35
C LYS A 154 5.35 8.02 -7.51
N ARG A 155 5.25 8.79 -6.42
CA ARG A 155 4.01 8.92 -5.64
C ARG A 155 3.11 9.93 -6.32
N THR A 156 1.87 9.56 -6.59
CA THR A 156 0.83 10.45 -7.11
C THR A 156 -0.33 10.46 -6.13
N VAL A 157 -0.69 11.61 -5.64
CA VAL A 157 -1.85 11.79 -4.75
C VAL A 157 -3.10 12.07 -5.56
N GLY A 158 -4.24 11.75 -4.99
CA GLY A 158 -5.53 11.95 -5.64
C GLY A 158 -6.69 11.43 -4.80
N THR A 159 -7.77 11.14 -5.46
CA THR A 159 -8.96 10.59 -4.83
C THR A 159 -9.32 9.23 -5.42
N ALA A 160 -9.91 8.37 -4.60
CA ALA A 160 -10.45 7.09 -5.02
C ALA A 160 -11.95 7.00 -4.71
N ALA A 161 -12.69 6.52 -5.68
CA ALA A 161 -14.08 6.12 -5.52
C ALA A 161 -14.16 4.60 -5.50
N VAL A 162 -14.78 4.04 -4.47
CA VAL A 162 -15.02 2.61 -4.33
C VAL A 162 -16.52 2.36 -4.56
N SER A 163 -16.85 1.61 -5.61
CA SER A 163 -18.24 1.27 -5.95
C SER A 163 -18.79 0.20 -4.99
N ALA A 164 -20.11 0.03 -4.99
CA ALA A 164 -20.79 -1.01 -4.22
C ALA A 164 -20.35 -2.44 -4.61
N SER A 165 -19.82 -2.62 -5.83
CA SER A 165 -19.25 -3.89 -6.30
C SER A 165 -17.76 -4.07 -5.92
N GLY A 166 -17.17 -3.11 -5.21
CA GLY A 166 -15.75 -3.13 -4.83
C GLY A 166 -14.79 -2.66 -5.92
N MET A 167 -15.29 -2.15 -7.05
CA MET A 167 -14.44 -1.59 -8.10
C MET A 167 -13.92 -0.22 -7.67
N VAL A 168 -12.61 -0.02 -7.82
CA VAL A 168 -11.92 1.22 -7.44
C VAL A 168 -11.54 2.01 -8.68
N THR A 169 -11.85 3.30 -8.65
CA THR A 169 -11.42 4.26 -9.68
C THR A 169 -10.57 5.33 -9.00
N PHE A 170 -9.33 5.47 -9.44
CA PHE A 170 -8.40 6.49 -8.96
C PHE A 170 -8.38 7.68 -9.92
N THR A 171 -8.47 8.88 -9.37
CA THR A 171 -8.33 10.14 -10.09
C THR A 171 -7.19 10.94 -9.46
N ALA A 172 -6.13 11.18 -10.22
CA ALA A 172 -5.00 11.96 -9.75
C ALA A 172 -5.37 13.43 -9.59
N ASP A 173 -4.88 14.07 -8.53
CA ASP A 173 -4.89 15.52 -8.41
C ASP A 173 -3.95 16.12 -9.47
N GLY A 174 -4.30 17.29 -10.03
CA GLY A 174 -3.66 17.84 -11.24
C GLY A 174 -2.20 18.30 -11.11
N GLU A 175 -1.54 18.08 -9.98
CA GLU A 175 -0.11 18.33 -9.77
C GLU A 175 0.60 17.05 -9.33
N SER A 176 1.41 16.51 -10.25
CA SER A 176 2.40 15.50 -9.87
C SER A 176 3.58 16.20 -9.21
N GLU A 177 3.77 16.05 -7.91
CA GLU A 177 5.04 16.40 -7.27
C GLU A 177 6.14 15.53 -7.89
N GLU A 178 7.02 16.14 -8.71
CA GLU A 178 8.30 15.54 -9.05
C GLU A 178 9.17 15.47 -7.79
N ILE A 179 9.69 14.30 -7.52
CA ILE A 179 10.67 14.05 -6.45
C ILE A 179 12.06 14.27 -7.00
#